data_1d13e37f9427d383dfc01d28baed0e33
#
_entry.id   1d13e37f9427d383dfc01d28baed0e33
#
_cell.length_a   1.000
_cell.length_b   1.000
_cell.length_c   1.000
_cell.angle_alpha   90.00
_cell.angle_beta   90.00
_cell.angle_gamma   90.00
#
_symmetry.space_group_name_H-M   'P 1'
#
loop_
_entity.id
_entity.type
_entity.pdbx_description
1 polymer ?
#
loop_
_entity_poly.entity_id
_entity_poly.type
_entity_poly.pdbx_seq_one_letter_code
_entity_poly.pdbx_strand_id
1 'polypeptide(L)'
;MPPTLVRNDVRQYDDLADEWWRPNGAFAMLHWIARARAALIPPAVRPGAVLVDLGCGAGLLAPHVERLGYRLVGIDLVAGSLAQAAAHGITPIRADVHAVPLRDGCADVVSAGEILEHVADPSTVVSEACRVLRPGGMLVLDTINATAVGRFITVTIGERIPGGAPKGIHDPRLFVRPEVLRAACARAGVTLQVRGLRPAAGPMLRWLVRRDREVPMVSTRSTAALYQGWGVKRA
;
A
#
# COMPACT_ATOMS: atom_id res chain seq x y z
N MET A 1 13.09 19.57 27.14
CA MET A 1 12.60 19.53 25.75
C MET A 1 11.67 18.34 25.63
N PRO A 2 10.50 18.44 25.01
CA PRO A 2 9.70 17.26 24.71
C PRO A 2 10.55 16.31 23.83
N PRO A 3 10.43 14.98 24.00
CA PRO A 3 11.17 14.04 23.17
C PRO A 3 10.85 14.27 21.70
N THR A 4 11.88 14.32 20.88
CA THR A 4 11.70 14.46 19.41
C THR A 4 10.94 13.24 18.94
N LEU A 5 9.78 13.44 18.31
CA LEU A 5 8.96 12.36 17.74
C LEU A 5 9.80 11.62 16.69
N VAL A 6 10.11 10.35 16.94
CA VAL A 6 10.72 9.47 15.93
C VAL A 6 9.66 9.19 14.88
N ARG A 7 9.95 9.54 13.61
CA ARG A 7 9.04 9.31 12.49
C ARG A 7 9.32 7.97 11.83
N ASN A 8 8.27 7.37 11.28
CA ASN A 8 8.34 6.08 10.58
C ASN A 8 8.89 4.94 11.49
N ASP A 9 8.47 4.94 12.76
CA ASP A 9 8.85 3.87 13.69
C ASP A 9 7.89 2.68 13.49
N VAL A 10 8.44 1.55 13.08
CA VAL A 10 7.67 0.31 12.84
C VAL A 10 6.90 -0.17 14.08
N ARG A 11 7.36 0.17 15.29
CA ARG A 11 6.68 -0.18 16.55
C ARG A 11 5.29 0.47 16.67
N GLN A 12 5.05 1.61 16.00
CA GLN A 12 3.74 2.26 16.01
C GLN A 12 2.64 1.34 15.46
N TYR A 13 2.97 0.41 14.58
CA TYR A 13 1.99 -0.55 14.02
C TYR A 13 1.60 -1.63 15.04
N ASP A 14 2.52 -2.04 15.91
CA ASP A 14 2.20 -2.94 17.03
C ASP A 14 1.38 -2.20 18.11
N ASP A 15 1.75 -0.96 18.45
CA ASP A 15 1.05 -0.13 19.43
C ASP A 15 -0.41 0.19 19.00
N LEU A 16 -0.68 0.19 17.70
CA LEU A 16 -1.97 0.46 17.10
C LEU A 16 -2.66 -0.81 16.56
N ALA A 17 -2.24 -1.99 17.01
CA ALA A 17 -2.74 -3.26 16.47
C ALA A 17 -4.28 -3.37 16.49
N ASP A 18 -4.94 -2.89 17.54
CA ASP A 18 -6.40 -2.90 17.67
C ASP A 18 -7.14 -1.92 16.75
N GLU A 19 -6.42 -0.99 16.11
CA GLU A 19 -7.00 0.03 15.23
C GLU A 19 -7.16 -0.43 13.77
N TRP A 20 -6.44 -1.48 13.36
CA TRP A 20 -6.38 -1.90 11.96
C TRP A 20 -7.76 -2.16 11.33
N TRP A 21 -8.64 -2.85 12.04
CA TRP A 21 -9.95 -3.25 11.53
C TRP A 21 -11.10 -2.40 12.05
N ARG A 22 -10.82 -1.31 12.78
CA ARG A 22 -11.84 -0.35 13.19
C ARG A 22 -12.27 0.52 12.01
N PRO A 23 -13.56 0.55 11.62
CA PRO A 23 -14.02 1.27 10.43
C PRO A 23 -13.68 2.78 10.41
N ASN A 24 -13.59 3.39 11.60
CA ASN A 24 -13.26 4.81 11.77
C ASN A 24 -12.02 5.01 12.66
N GLY A 25 -11.17 3.97 12.74
CA GLY A 25 -9.92 3.97 13.48
C GLY A 25 -8.80 4.74 12.78
N ALA A 26 -7.60 4.62 13.34
CA ALA A 26 -6.40 5.29 12.85
C ALA A 26 -6.02 4.88 11.42
N PHE A 27 -6.49 3.73 10.94
CA PHE A 27 -6.20 3.20 9.60
C PHE A 27 -7.40 3.26 8.63
N ALA A 28 -8.45 4.03 8.95
CA ALA A 28 -9.65 4.13 8.11
C ALA A 28 -9.32 4.50 6.64
N MET A 29 -8.37 5.41 6.42
CA MET A 29 -7.97 5.80 5.07
C MET A 29 -7.29 4.68 4.30
N LEU A 30 -6.57 3.77 4.97
CA LEU A 30 -5.92 2.62 4.33
C LEU A 30 -6.95 1.64 3.76
N HIS A 31 -8.11 1.46 4.38
CA HIS A 31 -9.20 0.66 3.83
C HIS A 31 -9.70 1.22 2.49
N TRP A 32 -9.83 2.55 2.38
CA TRP A 32 -10.30 3.20 1.14
C TRP A 32 -9.27 3.05 0.02
N ILE A 33 -7.97 3.21 0.37
CA ILE A 33 -6.85 3.06 -0.58
C ILE A 33 -6.73 1.59 -1.03
N ALA A 34 -6.80 0.63 -0.10
CA ALA A 34 -6.79 -0.80 -0.41
C ALA A 34 -7.92 -1.20 -1.37
N ARG A 35 -9.15 -0.69 -1.14
CA ARG A 35 -10.27 -0.89 -2.07
C ARG A 35 -9.98 -0.32 -3.47
N ALA A 36 -9.41 0.89 -3.55
CA ALA A 36 -9.06 1.51 -4.83
C ALA A 36 -7.93 0.77 -5.55
N ARG A 37 -6.96 0.21 -4.81
CA ARG A 37 -5.91 -0.65 -5.34
C ARG A 37 -6.47 -1.97 -5.86
N ALA A 38 -7.35 -2.61 -5.11
CA ALA A 38 -8.00 -3.85 -5.51
C ALA A 38 -8.76 -3.72 -6.83
N ALA A 39 -9.35 -2.55 -7.12
CA ALA A 39 -10.05 -2.28 -8.38
C ALA A 39 -9.13 -2.31 -9.63
N LEU A 40 -7.81 -2.32 -9.46
CA LEU A 40 -6.82 -2.50 -10.54
C LEU A 40 -6.48 -3.96 -10.79
N ILE A 41 -6.78 -4.85 -9.85
CA ILE A 41 -6.41 -6.26 -9.88
C ILE A 41 -7.47 -7.04 -10.67
N PRO A 42 -7.10 -7.70 -11.78
CA PRO A 42 -8.05 -8.52 -12.54
C PRO A 42 -8.39 -9.81 -11.78
N PRO A 43 -9.48 -10.50 -12.12
CA PRO A 43 -9.74 -11.86 -11.64
C PRO A 43 -8.59 -12.82 -12.01
N ALA A 44 -8.37 -13.82 -11.18
CA ALA A 44 -7.37 -14.86 -11.44
C ALA A 44 -7.71 -15.63 -12.72
N VAL A 45 -6.71 -15.80 -13.57
CA VAL A 45 -6.88 -16.48 -14.88
C VAL A 45 -6.69 -17.99 -14.81
N ARG A 46 -6.32 -18.52 -13.64
CA ARG A 46 -6.10 -19.96 -13.43
C ARG A 46 -6.34 -20.35 -11.97
N PRO A 47 -6.71 -21.60 -11.68
CA PRO A 47 -6.73 -22.11 -10.33
C PRO A 47 -5.34 -22.02 -9.67
N GLY A 48 -5.33 -21.68 -8.38
CA GLY A 48 -4.08 -21.55 -7.60
C GLY A 48 -3.19 -20.36 -7.98
N ALA A 49 -3.72 -19.38 -8.73
CA ALA A 49 -3.03 -18.11 -8.96
C ALA A 49 -2.66 -17.44 -7.63
N VAL A 50 -1.49 -16.80 -7.57
CA VAL A 50 -0.92 -16.22 -6.35
C VAL A 50 -0.89 -14.70 -6.47
N LEU A 51 -1.44 -14.03 -5.45
CA LEU A 51 -1.25 -12.60 -5.20
C LEU A 51 -0.33 -12.45 -3.98
N VAL A 52 0.79 -11.77 -4.17
CA VAL A 52 1.72 -11.41 -3.09
C VAL A 52 1.49 -9.95 -2.73
N ASP A 53 1.25 -9.66 -1.44
CA ASP A 53 1.09 -8.30 -0.91
C ASP A 53 2.31 -7.93 -0.05
N LEU A 54 3.13 -7.00 -0.54
CA LEU A 54 4.35 -6.52 0.13
C LEU A 54 3.99 -5.38 1.08
N GLY A 55 4.36 -5.51 2.35
CA GLY A 55 3.92 -4.61 3.40
C GLY A 55 2.42 -4.79 3.67
N CYS A 56 1.96 -6.03 3.82
CA CYS A 56 0.53 -6.34 3.89
C CYS A 56 -0.15 -5.83 5.16
N GLY A 57 0.61 -5.42 6.19
CA GLY A 57 0.07 -5.03 7.49
C GLY A 57 -0.87 -6.10 8.04
N ALA A 58 -2.04 -5.68 8.50
CA ALA A 58 -3.09 -6.58 8.99
C ALA A 58 -3.99 -7.15 7.88
N GLY A 59 -3.61 -7.01 6.61
CA GLY A 59 -4.30 -7.66 5.49
C GLY A 59 -5.48 -6.90 4.91
N LEU A 60 -5.49 -5.57 4.97
CA LEU A 60 -6.62 -4.74 4.53
C LEU A 60 -7.00 -4.90 3.04
N LEU A 61 -6.11 -5.45 2.21
CA LEU A 61 -6.39 -5.78 0.82
C LEU A 61 -7.30 -7.02 0.68
N ALA A 62 -7.20 -7.99 1.59
CA ALA A 62 -7.83 -9.31 1.48
C ALA A 62 -9.34 -9.27 1.17
N PRO A 63 -10.21 -8.56 1.91
CA PRO A 63 -11.65 -8.58 1.66
C PRO A 63 -12.04 -8.02 0.28
N HIS A 64 -11.19 -7.19 -0.31
CA HIS A 64 -11.45 -6.58 -1.61
C HIS A 64 -11.05 -7.46 -2.80
N VAL A 65 -10.20 -8.48 -2.57
CA VAL A 65 -9.70 -9.41 -3.61
C VAL A 65 -10.14 -10.86 -3.38
N GLU A 66 -10.87 -11.15 -2.30
CA GLU A 66 -11.34 -12.49 -1.94
C GLU A 66 -12.04 -13.21 -3.11
N ARG A 67 -12.93 -12.49 -3.82
CA ARG A 67 -13.71 -13.04 -4.94
C ARG A 67 -12.93 -13.11 -6.26
N LEU A 68 -11.69 -12.64 -6.29
CA LEU A 68 -10.87 -12.67 -7.51
C LEU A 68 -10.19 -14.03 -7.73
N GLY A 69 -10.22 -14.96 -6.76
CA GLY A 69 -9.76 -16.34 -6.92
C GLY A 69 -8.25 -16.53 -6.70
N TYR A 70 -7.56 -15.60 -6.06
CA TYR A 70 -6.15 -15.73 -5.71
C TYR A 70 -5.92 -16.42 -4.37
N ARG A 71 -4.81 -17.15 -4.27
CA ARG A 71 -4.18 -17.44 -2.98
C ARG A 71 -3.40 -16.20 -2.55
N LEU A 72 -3.70 -15.69 -1.37
CA LEU A 72 -3.07 -14.49 -0.83
C LEU A 72 -1.84 -14.85 0.01
N VAL A 73 -0.71 -14.25 -0.29
CA VAL A 73 0.53 -14.32 0.50
C VAL A 73 0.89 -12.90 0.91
N GLY A 74 1.01 -12.66 2.21
CA GLY A 74 1.36 -11.35 2.75
C GLY A 74 2.75 -11.34 3.37
N ILE A 75 3.54 -10.33 3.07
CA ILE A 75 4.88 -10.12 3.61
C ILE A 75 4.90 -8.84 4.43
N ASP A 76 5.34 -8.94 5.68
CA ASP A 76 5.49 -7.79 6.59
C ASP A 76 6.56 -8.09 7.65
N LEU A 77 7.06 -7.05 8.31
CA LEU A 77 8.01 -7.16 9.44
C LEU A 77 7.29 -7.35 10.78
N VAL A 78 6.05 -6.83 10.90
CA VAL A 78 5.32 -6.70 12.16
C VAL A 78 4.53 -7.98 12.45
N ALA A 79 4.93 -8.73 13.46
CA ALA A 79 4.33 -10.02 13.79
C ALA A 79 2.86 -9.89 14.21
N GLY A 80 2.52 -8.85 14.97
CA GLY A 80 1.14 -8.57 15.41
C GLY A 80 0.20 -8.31 14.23
N SER A 81 0.65 -7.51 13.25
CA SER A 81 -0.09 -7.26 12.00
C SER A 81 -0.29 -8.54 11.19
N LEU A 82 0.77 -9.35 11.05
CA LEU A 82 0.70 -10.63 10.33
C LEU A 82 -0.26 -11.64 10.97
N ALA A 83 -0.36 -11.66 12.30
CA ALA A 83 -1.33 -12.51 12.98
C ALA A 83 -2.78 -12.13 12.61
N GLN A 84 -3.08 -10.83 12.49
CA GLN A 84 -4.37 -10.35 12.03
C GLN A 84 -4.58 -10.66 10.53
N ALA A 85 -3.57 -10.46 9.69
CA ALA A 85 -3.63 -10.81 8.27
C ALA A 85 -3.98 -12.29 8.07
N ALA A 86 -3.39 -13.19 8.86
CA ALA A 86 -3.71 -14.62 8.83
C ALA A 86 -5.17 -14.91 9.16
N ALA A 87 -5.76 -14.21 10.14
CA ALA A 87 -7.17 -14.33 10.47
C ALA A 87 -8.12 -13.87 9.34
N HIS A 88 -7.59 -13.10 8.37
CA HIS A 88 -8.33 -12.61 7.20
C HIS A 88 -7.95 -13.36 5.90
N GLY A 89 -7.43 -14.58 6.01
CA GLY A 89 -7.22 -15.48 4.86
C GLY A 89 -5.91 -15.25 4.09
N ILE A 90 -4.98 -14.48 4.65
CA ILE A 90 -3.64 -14.30 4.08
C ILE A 90 -2.70 -15.36 4.64
N THR A 91 -1.87 -15.97 3.78
CA THR A 91 -0.72 -16.77 4.22
C THR A 91 0.41 -15.81 4.61
N PRO A 92 0.72 -15.64 5.91
CA PRO A 92 1.66 -14.63 6.36
C PRO A 92 3.11 -15.13 6.25
N ILE A 93 4.00 -14.25 5.85
CA ILE A 93 5.45 -14.47 5.87
C ILE A 93 6.11 -13.25 6.54
N ARG A 94 6.81 -13.48 7.64
CA ARG A 94 7.57 -12.43 8.30
C ARG A 94 8.93 -12.26 7.61
N ALA A 95 9.08 -11.20 6.84
CA ALA A 95 10.32 -10.90 6.13
C ALA A 95 10.42 -9.43 5.75
N ASP A 96 11.65 -9.00 5.42
CA ASP A 96 11.93 -7.69 4.86
C ASP A 96 11.53 -7.67 3.36
N VAL A 97 10.78 -6.66 2.94
CA VAL A 97 10.37 -6.46 1.55
C VAL A 97 11.54 -6.16 0.60
N HIS A 98 12.73 -5.82 1.14
CA HIS A 98 13.96 -5.69 0.35
C HIS A 98 14.62 -7.04 -0.01
N ALA A 99 14.21 -8.14 0.64
CA ALA A 99 14.73 -9.49 0.43
C ALA A 99 13.60 -10.52 0.57
N VAL A 100 12.71 -10.54 -0.42
CA VAL A 100 11.49 -11.34 -0.40
C VAL A 100 11.83 -12.84 -0.48
N PRO A 101 11.46 -13.67 0.52
CA PRO A 101 11.85 -15.09 0.58
C PRO A 101 10.95 -15.98 -0.30
N LEU A 102 10.69 -15.53 -1.51
CA LEU A 102 9.92 -16.24 -2.50
C LEU A 102 10.78 -16.44 -3.76
N ARG A 103 10.54 -17.56 -4.47
CA ARG A 103 11.22 -17.84 -5.75
C ARG A 103 10.82 -16.85 -6.84
N ASP A 104 11.68 -16.69 -7.81
CA ASP A 104 11.42 -15.88 -9.01
C ASP A 104 10.18 -16.37 -9.75
N GLY A 105 9.39 -15.44 -10.26
CA GLY A 105 8.25 -15.73 -11.12
C GLY A 105 7.12 -16.55 -10.47
N CYS A 106 6.98 -16.53 -9.15
CA CYS A 106 5.96 -17.32 -8.44
C CYS A 106 4.60 -16.62 -8.31
N ALA A 107 4.54 -15.31 -8.50
CA ALA A 107 3.33 -14.51 -8.31
C ALA A 107 2.68 -14.15 -9.65
N ASP A 108 1.35 -14.25 -9.71
CA ASP A 108 0.54 -13.73 -10.82
C ASP A 108 0.30 -12.24 -10.69
N VAL A 109 0.13 -11.78 -9.45
CA VAL A 109 0.01 -10.36 -9.08
C VAL A 109 0.91 -10.06 -7.90
N VAL A 110 1.57 -8.91 -7.92
CA VAL A 110 2.24 -8.33 -6.75
C VAL A 110 1.61 -6.99 -6.43
N SER A 111 1.20 -6.82 -5.18
CA SER A 111 0.73 -5.56 -4.60
C SER A 111 1.82 -4.97 -3.71
N ALA A 112 2.06 -3.67 -3.79
CA ALA A 112 2.93 -2.90 -2.90
C ALA A 112 2.22 -1.58 -2.57
N GLY A 113 1.31 -1.61 -1.61
CA GLY A 113 0.48 -0.46 -1.27
C GLY A 113 0.85 0.16 0.05
N GLU A 114 1.08 1.48 0.06
CA GLU A 114 1.41 2.26 1.25
C GLU A 114 2.61 1.67 2.04
N ILE A 115 3.58 1.10 1.32
CA ILE A 115 4.83 0.57 1.87
C ILE A 115 6.04 1.34 1.37
N LEU A 116 6.01 1.85 0.13
CA LEU A 116 7.19 2.41 -0.53
C LEU A 116 7.68 3.71 0.12
N GLU A 117 6.82 4.48 0.75
CA GLU A 117 7.11 5.68 1.53
C GLU A 117 7.64 5.37 2.96
N HIS A 118 7.71 4.10 3.32
CA HIS A 118 8.18 3.64 4.62
C HIS A 118 9.57 2.99 4.56
N VAL A 119 10.12 2.81 3.37
CA VAL A 119 11.41 2.15 3.13
C VAL A 119 12.48 3.12 2.61
N ALA A 120 13.74 2.87 2.98
CA ALA A 120 14.85 3.72 2.56
C ALA A 120 15.20 3.56 1.07
N ASP A 121 15.02 2.36 0.51
CA ASP A 121 15.27 2.06 -0.90
C ASP A 121 14.05 1.43 -1.58
N PRO A 122 13.11 2.25 -2.04
CA PRO A 122 11.93 1.78 -2.76
C PRO A 122 12.28 1.13 -4.11
N SER A 123 13.45 1.41 -4.68
CA SER A 123 13.88 0.79 -5.94
C SER A 123 14.20 -0.69 -5.75
N THR A 124 14.85 -1.07 -4.66
CA THR A 124 15.10 -2.47 -4.31
C THR A 124 13.78 -3.21 -4.05
N VAL A 125 12.84 -2.61 -3.33
CA VAL A 125 11.51 -3.22 -3.09
C VAL A 125 10.77 -3.47 -4.41
N VAL A 126 10.78 -2.51 -5.34
CA VAL A 126 10.19 -2.68 -6.68
C VAL A 126 10.92 -3.76 -7.48
N SER A 127 12.24 -3.86 -7.38
CA SER A 127 13.02 -4.92 -8.04
C SER A 127 12.63 -6.31 -7.51
N GLU A 128 12.47 -6.47 -6.20
CA GLU A 128 12.00 -7.70 -5.58
C GLU A 128 10.55 -8.03 -5.98
N ALA A 129 9.65 -7.03 -5.98
CA ALA A 129 8.30 -7.17 -6.49
C ALA A 129 8.28 -7.71 -7.93
N CYS A 130 9.10 -7.13 -8.78
CA CYS A 130 9.23 -7.55 -10.17
C CYS A 130 9.93 -8.92 -10.31
N ARG A 131 10.88 -9.27 -9.44
CA ARG A 131 11.55 -10.58 -9.45
C ARG A 131 10.57 -11.72 -9.19
N VAL A 132 9.76 -11.57 -8.13
CA VAL A 132 8.78 -12.61 -7.76
C VAL A 132 7.58 -12.66 -8.72
N LEU A 133 7.35 -11.61 -9.49
CA LEU A 133 6.30 -11.53 -10.49
C LEU A 133 6.67 -12.37 -11.72
N ARG A 134 5.78 -13.28 -12.16
CA ARG A 134 5.98 -14.06 -13.37
C ARG A 134 5.92 -13.19 -14.64
N PRO A 135 6.49 -13.62 -15.76
CA PRO A 135 6.20 -13.03 -17.07
C PRO A 135 4.68 -12.99 -17.32
N GLY A 136 4.18 -11.86 -17.81
CA GLY A 136 2.74 -11.61 -17.97
C GLY A 136 1.97 -11.37 -16.67
N GLY A 137 2.63 -11.38 -15.51
CA GLY A 137 2.04 -11.01 -14.23
C GLY A 137 1.91 -9.50 -14.06
N MET A 138 1.07 -9.06 -13.12
CA MET A 138 0.73 -7.65 -12.91
C MET A 138 1.28 -7.11 -11.59
N LEU A 139 2.00 -6.00 -11.66
CA LEU A 139 2.35 -5.18 -10.50
C LEU A 139 1.29 -4.12 -10.28
N VAL A 140 0.84 -3.93 -9.03
CA VAL A 140 0.02 -2.79 -8.60
C VAL A 140 0.65 -2.16 -7.35
N LEU A 141 0.62 -0.83 -7.26
CA LEU A 141 1.19 -0.10 -6.13
C LEU A 141 0.45 1.21 -5.88
N ASP A 142 0.57 1.74 -4.70
CA ASP A 142 0.27 3.13 -4.38
C ASP A 142 1.24 3.65 -3.32
N THR A 143 1.48 4.95 -3.31
CA THR A 143 2.40 5.61 -2.39
C THR A 143 2.26 7.13 -2.46
N ILE A 144 2.95 7.83 -1.57
CA ILE A 144 2.94 9.28 -1.44
C ILE A 144 4.07 9.90 -2.26
N ASN A 145 3.74 10.94 -3.04
CA ASN A 145 4.72 11.64 -3.86
C ASN A 145 5.60 12.61 -3.06
N ALA A 146 6.89 12.63 -3.34
CA ALA A 146 7.90 13.52 -2.76
C ALA A 146 7.76 14.98 -3.22
N THR A 147 6.58 15.57 -3.07
CA THR A 147 6.27 16.97 -3.39
C THR A 147 5.95 17.79 -2.15
N ALA A 148 6.00 19.11 -2.23
CA ALA A 148 5.54 20.00 -1.16
C ALA A 148 4.04 19.77 -0.87
N VAL A 149 3.23 19.52 -1.89
CA VAL A 149 1.80 19.22 -1.77
C VAL A 149 1.58 17.88 -1.05
N GLY A 150 2.31 16.83 -1.44
CA GLY A 150 2.27 15.52 -0.78
C GLY A 150 2.60 15.62 0.71
N ARG A 151 3.69 16.33 1.04
CA ARG A 151 4.08 16.59 2.44
C ARG A 151 2.99 17.33 3.22
N PHE A 152 2.46 18.40 2.64
CA PHE A 152 1.44 19.22 3.31
C PHE A 152 0.16 18.43 3.56
N ILE A 153 -0.35 17.73 2.54
CA ILE A 153 -1.58 16.95 2.66
C ILE A 153 -1.41 15.79 3.65
N THR A 154 -0.33 15.03 3.55
CA THR A 154 -0.16 13.80 4.35
C THR A 154 0.26 14.11 5.78
N VAL A 155 1.32 14.93 5.96
CA VAL A 155 1.89 15.17 7.30
C VAL A 155 1.19 16.32 8.02
N THR A 156 0.91 17.42 7.31
CA THR A 156 0.35 18.60 7.98
C THR A 156 -1.15 18.46 8.19
N ILE A 157 -1.88 17.89 7.24
CA ILE A 157 -3.34 17.71 7.35
C ILE A 157 -3.64 16.30 7.85
N GLY A 158 -3.19 15.25 7.16
CA GLY A 158 -3.55 13.86 7.40
C GLY A 158 -3.26 13.37 8.82
N GLU A 159 -2.08 13.70 9.35
CA GLU A 159 -1.70 13.36 10.73
C GLU A 159 -2.38 14.23 11.81
N ARG A 160 -3.21 15.21 11.43
CA ARG A 160 -3.96 16.08 12.36
C ARG A 160 -5.47 15.92 12.28
N ILE A 161 -5.97 15.26 11.27
CA ILE A 161 -7.40 14.95 11.17
C ILE A 161 -7.69 13.81 12.16
N PRO A 162 -8.65 13.96 13.08
CA PRO A 162 -9.07 12.85 13.93
C PRO A 162 -9.49 11.64 13.05
N GLY A 163 -8.97 10.43 13.31
CA GLY A 163 -9.15 9.24 12.46
C GLY A 163 -8.44 9.30 11.11
N GLY A 164 -7.53 10.25 10.93
CA GLY A 164 -6.54 10.27 9.86
C GLY A 164 -5.32 9.42 10.22
N ALA A 165 -4.24 9.60 9.47
CA ALA A 165 -3.00 8.87 9.71
C ALA A 165 -2.46 9.16 11.13
N PRO A 166 -1.91 8.16 11.84
CA PRO A 166 -1.27 8.35 13.13
C PRO A 166 -0.15 9.39 13.07
N LYS A 167 -0.03 10.18 14.14
CA LYS A 167 0.99 11.23 14.18
C LYS A 167 2.40 10.64 14.14
N GLY A 168 3.20 11.10 13.18
CA GLY A 168 4.60 10.65 13.03
C GLY A 168 4.75 9.34 12.27
N ILE A 169 3.68 8.76 11.74
CA ILE A 169 3.74 7.54 10.95
C ILE A 169 4.53 7.72 9.64
N HIS A 170 4.54 8.92 9.09
CA HIS A 170 5.27 9.21 7.85
C HIS A 170 6.54 10.01 8.10
N ASP A 171 7.62 9.65 7.42
CA ASP A 171 8.81 10.49 7.24
C ASP A 171 8.81 11.07 5.81
N PRO A 172 8.60 12.38 5.63
CA PRO A 172 8.54 12.99 4.30
C PRO A 172 9.83 12.86 3.47
N ARG A 173 10.94 12.46 4.09
CA ARG A 173 12.22 12.23 3.39
C ARG A 173 12.18 10.93 2.58
N LEU A 174 11.26 10.02 2.94
CA LEU A 174 11.08 8.72 2.29
C LEU A 174 10.02 8.74 1.18
N PHE A 175 9.29 9.85 0.99
CA PHE A 175 8.29 9.95 -0.07
C PHE A 175 8.92 9.76 -1.46
N VAL A 176 8.18 9.13 -2.37
CA VAL A 176 8.75 8.59 -3.61
C VAL A 176 8.21 9.31 -4.84
N ARG A 177 9.11 9.81 -5.68
CA ARG A 177 8.71 10.38 -6.98
C ARG A 177 8.33 9.27 -7.97
N PRO A 178 7.28 9.44 -8.77
CA PRO A 178 6.86 8.45 -9.77
C PRO A 178 7.99 8.02 -10.74
N GLU A 179 8.91 8.94 -11.04
CA GLU A 179 10.03 8.69 -11.97
C GLU A 179 10.99 7.62 -11.42
N VAL A 180 11.20 7.60 -10.10
CA VAL A 180 12.04 6.59 -9.43
C VAL A 180 11.45 5.20 -9.63
N LEU A 181 10.14 5.06 -9.40
CA LEU A 181 9.44 3.77 -9.56
C LEU A 181 9.34 3.35 -11.03
N ARG A 182 9.09 4.29 -11.95
CA ARG A 182 9.11 4.02 -13.39
C ARG A 182 10.46 3.47 -13.85
N ALA A 183 11.56 4.10 -13.38
CA ALA A 183 12.90 3.66 -13.72
C ALA A 183 13.22 2.27 -13.15
N ALA A 184 12.84 1.98 -11.90
CA ALA A 184 13.01 0.66 -11.28
C ALA A 184 12.20 -0.41 -12.02
N CYS A 185 10.93 -0.17 -12.29
CA CYS A 185 10.05 -1.06 -13.05
C CYS A 185 10.59 -1.32 -14.47
N ALA A 186 11.03 -0.29 -15.18
CA ALA A 186 11.54 -0.42 -16.54
C ALA A 186 12.78 -1.32 -16.62
N ARG A 187 13.70 -1.23 -15.65
CA ARG A 187 14.85 -2.13 -15.53
C ARG A 187 14.45 -3.60 -15.35
N ALA A 188 13.30 -3.83 -14.73
CA ALA A 188 12.76 -5.17 -14.48
C ALA A 188 11.72 -5.62 -15.53
N GLY A 189 11.62 -4.92 -16.66
CA GLY A 189 10.73 -5.29 -17.77
C GLY A 189 9.24 -4.93 -17.55
N VAL A 190 8.94 -4.04 -16.60
CA VAL A 190 7.57 -3.55 -16.35
C VAL A 190 7.43 -2.10 -16.80
N THR A 191 6.47 -1.82 -17.69
CA THR A 191 6.11 -0.43 -18.05
C THR A 191 5.07 0.08 -17.08
N LEU A 192 5.49 0.91 -16.11
CA LEU A 192 4.62 1.42 -15.06
C LEU A 192 3.77 2.59 -15.55
N GLN A 193 2.47 2.41 -15.58
CA GLN A 193 1.47 3.48 -15.72
C GLN A 193 1.21 4.09 -14.35
N VAL A 194 0.98 5.40 -14.27
CA VAL A 194 0.76 6.12 -13.01
C VAL A 194 -0.39 7.11 -13.16
N ARG A 195 -1.24 7.17 -12.14
CA ARG A 195 -2.29 8.19 -12.01
C ARG A 195 -2.39 8.66 -10.56
N GLY A 196 -2.84 9.88 -10.36
CA GLY A 196 -3.12 10.38 -9.02
C GLY A 196 -4.36 9.73 -8.41
N LEU A 197 -4.40 9.71 -7.09
CA LEU A 197 -5.50 9.20 -6.29
C LEU A 197 -5.85 10.23 -5.21
N ARG A 198 -7.14 10.45 -4.98
CA ARG A 198 -7.62 11.33 -3.91
C ARG A 198 -8.97 10.87 -3.38
N PRO A 199 -9.33 11.19 -2.14
CA PRO A 199 -10.70 10.98 -1.68
C PRO A 199 -11.69 11.83 -2.48
N ALA A 200 -12.90 11.31 -2.69
CA ALA A 200 -14.01 12.06 -3.28
C ALA A 200 -14.43 13.19 -2.35
N ALA A 201 -14.48 14.44 -2.85
CA ALA A 201 -14.60 15.65 -2.01
C ALA A 201 -15.88 15.67 -1.15
N GLY A 202 -17.05 15.42 -1.73
CA GLY A 202 -18.32 15.42 -1.00
C GLY A 202 -18.40 14.33 0.08
N PRO A 203 -18.11 13.06 -0.22
CA PRO A 203 -17.98 12.00 0.79
C PRO A 203 -16.95 12.30 1.87
N MET A 204 -15.79 12.86 1.51
CA MET A 204 -14.75 13.23 2.48
C MET A 204 -15.24 14.30 3.45
N LEU A 205 -15.90 15.36 2.96
CA LEU A 205 -16.45 16.40 3.81
C LEU A 205 -17.52 15.83 4.77
N ARG A 206 -18.37 14.94 4.28
CA ARG A 206 -19.37 14.25 5.12
C ARG A 206 -18.69 13.40 6.20
N TRP A 207 -17.65 12.64 5.81
CA TRP A 207 -16.91 11.80 6.75
C TRP A 207 -16.21 12.62 7.84
N LEU A 208 -15.69 13.80 7.54
CA LEU A 208 -15.09 14.68 8.54
C LEU A 208 -16.08 15.10 9.64
N VAL A 209 -17.40 15.15 9.31
CA VAL A 209 -18.46 15.55 10.26
C VAL A 209 -19.10 14.34 10.94
N ARG A 210 -19.45 13.31 10.18
CA ARG A 210 -20.34 12.22 10.66
C ARG A 210 -19.62 10.90 10.91
N ARG A 211 -18.49 10.63 10.24
CA ARG A 211 -17.75 9.38 10.37
C ARG A 211 -18.57 8.11 10.13
N ASP A 212 -19.62 8.20 9.32
CA ASP A 212 -20.64 7.14 9.19
C ASP A 212 -20.44 6.23 7.97
N ARG A 213 -19.56 6.59 7.04
CA ARG A 213 -19.37 5.84 5.77
C ARG A 213 -17.94 5.88 5.28
N GLU A 214 -17.56 4.85 4.53
CA GLU A 214 -16.32 4.85 3.76
C GLU A 214 -16.29 5.97 2.71
N VAL A 215 -15.10 6.50 2.45
CA VAL A 215 -14.89 7.53 1.44
C VAL A 215 -14.34 6.89 0.17
N PRO A 216 -15.06 6.96 -0.96
CA PRO A 216 -14.55 6.48 -2.23
C PRO A 216 -13.30 7.26 -2.64
N MET A 217 -12.28 6.52 -3.09
CA MET A 217 -11.11 7.12 -3.72
C MET A 217 -11.37 7.29 -5.21
N VAL A 218 -10.98 8.43 -5.76
CA VAL A 218 -11.17 8.76 -7.19
C VAL A 218 -9.85 9.08 -7.86
N SER A 219 -9.72 8.63 -9.12
CA SER A 219 -8.55 8.91 -9.93
C SER A 219 -8.49 10.38 -10.35
N THR A 220 -7.27 10.90 -10.47
CA THR A 220 -7.01 12.26 -10.96
C THR A 220 -5.76 12.27 -11.85
N ARG A 221 -5.63 13.30 -12.70
CA ARG A 221 -4.44 13.51 -13.52
C ARG A 221 -3.25 13.98 -12.68
N SER A 222 -3.51 14.67 -11.58
CA SER A 222 -2.45 15.18 -10.70
C SER A 222 -1.94 14.09 -9.77
N THR A 223 -0.67 13.79 -9.84
CA THR A 223 0.05 12.88 -8.91
C THR A 223 0.70 13.64 -7.75
N ALA A 224 0.27 14.86 -7.47
CA ALA A 224 0.98 15.75 -6.54
C ALA A 224 0.97 15.28 -5.07
N ALA A 225 0.07 14.39 -4.67
CA ALA A 225 0.02 13.84 -3.31
C ALA A 225 0.13 12.31 -3.36
N LEU A 226 -0.98 11.61 -3.31
CA LEU A 226 -1.06 10.16 -3.42
C LEU A 226 -1.21 9.76 -4.89
N TYR A 227 -0.55 8.67 -5.28
CA TYR A 227 -0.70 8.12 -6.63
C TYR A 227 -0.71 6.60 -6.63
N GLN A 228 -1.34 6.03 -7.65
CA GLN A 228 -1.34 4.61 -7.96
C GLN A 228 -0.50 4.33 -9.20
N GLY A 229 0.15 3.16 -9.21
CA GLY A 229 0.86 2.65 -10.37
C GLY A 229 0.46 1.21 -10.67
N TRP A 230 0.49 0.85 -11.96
CA TRP A 230 0.28 -0.53 -12.39
C TRP A 230 1.02 -0.82 -13.69
N GLY A 231 1.36 -2.07 -13.90
CA GLY A 231 2.04 -2.51 -15.10
C GLY A 231 2.13 -4.03 -15.20
N VAL A 232 2.29 -4.52 -16.41
CA VAL A 232 2.45 -5.96 -16.69
C VAL A 232 3.93 -6.23 -17.01
N LYS A 233 4.49 -7.28 -16.41
CA LYS A 233 5.86 -7.72 -16.70
C LYS A 233 5.90 -8.34 -18.09
N ARG A 234 6.85 -7.89 -18.91
CA ARG A 234 7.07 -8.46 -20.24
C ARG A 234 7.46 -9.94 -20.15
N ALA A 235 7.10 -10.68 -21.19
CA ALA A 235 7.52 -12.06 -21.35
C ALA A 235 9.03 -12.18 -21.61
#